data_ed411a5d67b5e81cc63f4a843a79bf04
#
_entry.id   ed411a5d67b5e81cc63f4a843a79bf04
#
_cell.length_a   1.000
_cell.length_b   1.000
_cell.length_c   1.000
_cell.angle_alpha   90.00
_cell.angle_beta   90.00
_cell.angle_gamma   90.00
#
_symmetry.space_group_name_H-M   'P 1'
#
loop_
_entity.id
_entity.type
_entity.pdbx_description
1 polymer ?
#
loop_
_entity_poly.entity_id
_entity_poly.type
_entity_poly.pdbx_seq_one_letter_code
_entity_poly.pdbx_strand_id
1 'polypeptide(L)'
;DMVSRGLGDVYKRQIMQMNDFNRHSVHFHLSPSVKYSIGYRGEYWRKKEWQFHGTQLNYLIKRFNTPKSQANLYLKSGAGLAVSDYKNPNNKVEPNIFSGISVDWEDRQYFVSYQNRVNYNSSIDTFFLQKARIGFAPYVGDYGDFHTWVMLQVESMTKTKNKIIYTPMLRMFKGDLLAEVGLTNYKDFMFNFIKRF
;
A
#
# COMPACT_ATOMS: atom_id res chain seq x y z
N ASP A 1 10.53 -9.89 21.55
CA ASP A 1 10.85 -10.24 20.15
C ASP A 1 9.62 -10.50 19.27
N MET A 2 8.49 -9.87 19.53
CA MET A 2 7.26 -10.23 18.80
C MET A 2 6.38 -9.06 18.41
N VAL A 3 6.83 -7.84 18.59
CA VAL A 3 5.99 -6.68 18.27
C VAL A 3 5.92 -6.48 16.76
N SER A 4 6.89 -6.94 16.09
CA SER A 4 6.95 -6.81 14.67
C SER A 4 8.14 -7.63 14.18
N ARG A 5 8.01 -8.90 14.19
CA ARG A 5 8.57 -9.56 13.03
C ARG A 5 7.74 -9.00 11.89
N GLY A 6 8.15 -7.78 11.54
CA GLY A 6 7.60 -7.08 10.42
C GLY A 6 7.49 -8.11 9.36
N LEU A 7 6.34 -8.30 8.94
CA LEU A 7 5.84 -9.27 8.00
C LEU A 7 6.73 -9.41 6.73
N GLY A 8 7.86 -8.75 6.67
CA GLY A 8 8.91 -8.86 5.66
C GLY A 8 10.04 -9.84 5.96
N ASP A 9 10.29 -10.20 7.20
CA ASP A 9 11.50 -10.97 7.54
C ASP A 9 11.33 -12.50 7.46
N VAL A 10 10.09 -12.98 7.56
CA VAL A 10 9.78 -14.43 7.57
C VAL A 10 9.26 -14.91 6.22
N TYR A 11 8.56 -14.08 5.48
CA TYR A 11 7.86 -14.48 4.26
C TYR A 11 8.58 -13.98 3.01
N LYS A 12 9.06 -14.94 2.21
CA LYS A 12 9.78 -14.63 0.97
C LYS A 12 8.87 -14.26 -0.19
N ARG A 13 7.58 -14.57 -0.10
CA ARG A 13 6.59 -14.33 -1.15
C ARG A 13 5.34 -13.71 -0.55
N GLN A 14 4.74 -12.79 -1.31
CA GLN A 14 3.55 -12.08 -0.88
C GLN A 14 2.63 -11.80 -2.06
N ILE A 15 1.35 -12.05 -1.87
CA ILE A 15 0.29 -11.65 -2.79
C ILE A 15 -0.58 -10.63 -2.08
N MET A 16 -0.85 -9.52 -2.74
CA MET A 16 -1.66 -8.44 -2.21
C MET A 16 -2.73 -8.05 -3.23
N GLN A 17 -3.96 -7.97 -2.80
CA GLN A 17 -5.05 -7.36 -3.53
C GLN A 17 -5.53 -6.14 -2.74
N MET A 18 -5.58 -4.99 -3.40
CA MET A 18 -5.96 -3.73 -2.78
C MET A 18 -7.03 -3.05 -3.62
N ASN A 19 -8.11 -2.67 -2.99
CA ASN A 19 -9.23 -1.98 -3.64
C ASN A 19 -9.56 -0.76 -2.80
N ASP A 20 -9.32 0.41 -3.34
CA ASP A 20 -9.59 1.68 -2.70
C ASP A 20 -10.46 2.59 -3.60
N PHE A 21 -10.72 3.81 -3.13
CA PHE A 21 -11.49 4.81 -3.84
C PHE A 21 -10.97 5.12 -5.25
N ASN A 22 -9.67 5.11 -5.45
CA ASN A 22 -9.03 5.54 -6.70
C ASN A 22 -8.71 4.38 -7.64
N ARG A 23 -8.45 3.18 -7.10
CA ARG A 23 -7.89 2.08 -7.88
C ARG A 23 -8.20 0.70 -7.34
N HIS A 24 -8.07 -0.29 -8.22
CA HIS A 24 -7.92 -1.70 -7.91
C HIS A 24 -6.49 -2.12 -8.23
N SER A 25 -5.84 -2.89 -7.37
CA SER A 25 -4.48 -3.34 -7.64
C SER A 25 -4.21 -4.75 -7.15
N VAL A 26 -3.34 -5.43 -7.87
CA VAL A 26 -2.80 -6.75 -7.52
C VAL A 26 -1.29 -6.68 -7.56
N HIS A 27 -0.65 -7.20 -6.52
CA HIS A 27 0.80 -7.21 -6.39
C HIS A 27 1.29 -8.61 -6.04
N PHE A 28 2.37 -9.01 -6.69
CA PHE A 28 3.11 -10.22 -6.37
C PHE A 28 4.54 -9.82 -6.04
N HIS A 29 4.98 -10.05 -4.81
CA HIS A 29 6.30 -9.68 -4.36
C HIS A 29 7.11 -10.91 -3.94
N LEU A 30 8.38 -10.89 -4.30
CA LEU A 30 9.41 -11.79 -3.82
C LEU A 30 10.45 -10.97 -3.06
N SER A 31 10.79 -11.41 -1.85
CA SER A 31 11.81 -10.79 -1.00
C SER A 31 13.04 -11.70 -0.92
N PRO A 32 14.01 -11.57 -1.85
CA PRO A 32 15.25 -12.36 -1.80
C PRO A 32 16.13 -11.99 -0.60
N SER A 33 15.91 -10.81 -0.04
CA SER A 33 16.68 -10.25 1.08
C SER A 33 15.75 -9.45 1.99
N VAL A 34 16.13 -9.27 3.25
CA VAL A 34 15.46 -8.36 4.19
C VAL A 34 15.49 -6.90 3.74
N LYS A 35 16.43 -6.53 2.86
CA LYS A 35 16.63 -5.16 2.39
C LYS A 35 15.78 -4.79 1.18
N TYR A 36 15.38 -5.76 0.35
CA TYR A 36 14.60 -5.43 -0.85
C TYR A 36 13.61 -6.52 -1.23
N SER A 37 12.53 -6.10 -1.82
CA SER A 37 11.59 -6.96 -2.53
C SER A 37 11.35 -6.44 -3.93
N ILE A 38 11.16 -7.36 -4.86
CA ILE A 38 10.82 -7.07 -6.25
C ILE A 38 9.60 -7.88 -6.64
N GLY A 39 8.77 -7.33 -7.50
CA GLY A 39 7.59 -8.05 -7.94
C GLY A 39 6.80 -7.36 -9.03
N TYR A 40 5.76 -8.04 -9.45
CA TYR A 40 4.79 -7.50 -10.40
C TYR A 40 3.77 -6.64 -9.68
N ARG A 41 3.36 -5.56 -10.33
CA ARG A 41 2.27 -4.69 -9.92
C ARG A 41 1.33 -4.42 -11.09
N GLY A 42 0.06 -4.80 -10.95
CA GLY A 42 -1.02 -4.43 -11.84
C GLY A 42 -1.97 -3.46 -11.12
N GLU A 43 -2.34 -2.37 -11.75
CA GLU A 43 -3.29 -1.39 -11.23
C GLU A 43 -4.32 -1.01 -12.26
N TYR A 44 -5.57 -0.82 -11.84
CA TYR A 44 -6.62 -0.19 -12.62
C TYR A 44 -7.09 1.09 -11.91
N TRP A 45 -6.90 2.24 -12.56
CA TRP A 45 -7.27 3.55 -12.06
C TRP A 45 -8.68 3.92 -12.54
N ARG A 46 -9.63 3.87 -11.61
CA ARG A 46 -11.07 3.91 -11.88
C ARG A 46 -11.54 5.20 -12.55
N LYS A 47 -11.06 6.37 -12.10
CA LYS A 47 -11.59 7.68 -12.55
C LYS A 47 -11.14 8.08 -13.94
N LYS A 48 -9.97 7.64 -14.35
CA LYS A 48 -9.38 7.95 -15.65
C LYS A 48 -9.25 6.74 -16.56
N GLU A 49 -9.77 5.59 -16.11
CA GLU A 49 -9.90 4.36 -16.88
C GLU A 49 -8.59 3.97 -17.59
N TRP A 50 -7.51 3.87 -16.80
CA TRP A 50 -6.24 3.40 -17.30
C TRP A 50 -5.62 2.33 -16.41
N GLN A 51 -4.77 1.52 -16.98
CA GLN A 51 -4.10 0.41 -16.33
C GLN A 51 -2.60 0.65 -16.27
N PHE A 52 -1.99 0.20 -15.19
CA PHE A 52 -0.54 0.07 -15.07
C PHE A 52 -0.18 -1.40 -14.96
N HIS A 53 0.81 -1.81 -15.73
CA HIS A 53 1.41 -3.15 -15.68
C HIS A 53 2.92 -3.00 -15.64
N GLY A 54 3.56 -3.44 -14.57
CA GLY A 54 4.99 -3.28 -14.44
C GLY A 54 5.59 -3.97 -13.23
N THR A 55 6.84 -3.66 -13.00
CA THR A 55 7.60 -4.13 -11.86
C THR A 55 7.65 -3.07 -10.76
N GLN A 56 7.72 -3.53 -9.51
CA GLN A 56 7.95 -2.69 -8.35
C GLN A 56 9.12 -3.23 -7.54
N LEU A 57 10.00 -2.33 -7.15
CA LEU A 57 11.08 -2.55 -6.20
C LEU A 57 10.75 -1.80 -4.90
N ASN A 58 10.80 -2.50 -3.77
CA ASN A 58 10.81 -1.88 -2.45
C ASN A 58 12.19 -2.09 -1.83
N TYR A 59 12.81 -1.01 -1.40
CA TYR A 59 14.11 -1.03 -0.78
C TYR A 59 14.02 -0.49 0.65
N LEU A 60 14.42 -1.30 1.64
CA LEU A 60 14.50 -0.88 3.03
C LEU A 60 15.76 -0.04 3.23
N ILE A 61 15.58 1.27 3.34
CA ILE A 61 16.67 2.22 3.57
C ILE A 61 17.18 2.06 5.00
N LYS A 62 16.26 2.03 5.97
CA LYS A 62 16.61 1.92 7.39
C LYS A 62 15.48 1.30 8.21
N ARG A 63 15.88 0.50 9.19
CA ARG A 63 15.00 -0.07 10.22
C ARG A 63 15.53 0.29 11.60
N PHE A 64 14.64 0.72 12.46
CA PHE A 64 14.91 1.00 13.86
C PHE A 64 14.08 0.05 14.69
N ASN A 65 14.73 -0.81 15.43
CA ASN A 65 14.10 -1.76 16.35
C ASN A 65 14.41 -1.39 17.78
N THR A 66 13.38 -1.38 18.60
CA THR A 66 13.48 -1.37 20.07
C THR A 66 12.79 -2.62 20.62
N PRO A 67 12.97 -2.97 21.90
CA PRO A 67 12.24 -4.11 22.49
C PRO A 67 10.71 -3.98 22.40
N LYS A 68 10.17 -2.79 22.20
CA LYS A 68 8.72 -2.50 22.24
C LYS A 68 8.16 -1.97 20.93
N SER A 69 9.00 -1.49 19.99
CA SER A 69 8.54 -0.84 18.77
C SER A 69 9.48 -1.06 17.59
N GLN A 70 8.94 -0.90 16.39
CA GLN A 70 9.70 -0.92 15.15
C GLN A 70 9.33 0.28 14.30
N ALA A 71 10.34 0.86 13.62
CA ALA A 71 10.13 1.85 12.57
C ALA A 71 10.91 1.48 11.32
N ASN A 72 10.31 1.69 10.16
CA ASN A 72 10.91 1.40 8.87
C ASN A 72 10.85 2.61 7.95
N LEU A 73 11.88 2.76 7.14
CA LEU A 73 11.93 3.71 6.04
C LEU A 73 12.21 2.94 4.74
N TYR A 74 11.29 3.02 3.78
CA TYR A 74 11.39 2.38 2.48
C TYR A 74 11.41 3.38 1.34
N LEU A 75 12.20 3.07 0.32
CA LEU A 75 12.04 3.60 -1.04
C LEU A 75 11.20 2.58 -1.84
N LYS A 76 10.16 3.06 -2.51
CA LYS A 76 9.30 2.25 -3.39
C LYS A 76 9.34 2.84 -4.78
N SER A 77 9.81 2.08 -5.76
CA SER A 77 9.92 2.53 -7.14
C SER A 77 9.40 1.46 -8.10
N GLY A 78 8.94 1.87 -9.25
CA GLY A 78 8.49 0.93 -10.26
C GLY A 78 8.51 1.52 -11.66
N ALA A 79 8.54 0.62 -12.64
CA ALA A 79 8.52 0.95 -14.05
C ALA A 79 7.68 -0.08 -14.81
N GLY A 80 7.01 0.36 -15.84
CA GLY A 80 6.16 -0.49 -16.67
C GLY A 80 5.43 0.31 -17.74
N LEU A 81 4.29 -0.19 -18.15
CA LEU A 81 3.44 0.41 -19.17
C LEU A 81 2.14 0.91 -18.56
N ALA A 82 1.71 2.08 -18.96
CA ALA A 82 0.38 2.62 -18.75
C ALA A 82 -0.44 2.42 -20.03
N VAL A 83 -1.63 1.84 -19.88
CA VAL A 83 -2.56 1.59 -20.99
C VAL A 83 -3.85 2.33 -20.68
N SER A 84 -4.24 3.24 -21.56
CA SER A 84 -5.47 4.02 -21.40
C SER A 84 -6.58 3.43 -22.25
N ASP A 85 -7.72 3.11 -21.61
CA ASP A 85 -8.97 2.71 -22.23
C ASP A 85 -9.95 3.90 -22.37
N TYR A 86 -9.57 5.07 -21.88
CA TYR A 86 -10.40 6.27 -21.92
C TYR A 86 -10.44 6.88 -23.32
N LYS A 87 -11.59 7.40 -23.73
CA LYS A 87 -11.83 7.94 -25.09
C LYS A 87 -10.81 8.99 -25.55
N ASN A 88 -10.22 9.71 -24.62
CA ASN A 88 -9.19 10.72 -24.91
C ASN A 88 -8.13 10.73 -23.79
N PRO A 89 -6.94 10.17 -23.97
CA PRO A 89 -6.42 9.49 -25.16
C PRO A 89 -6.87 8.02 -25.24
N ASN A 90 -7.52 7.64 -26.33
CA ASN A 90 -8.02 6.29 -26.54
C ASN A 90 -6.91 5.33 -26.97
N ASN A 91 -6.88 4.12 -26.38
CA ASN A 91 -5.94 3.03 -26.72
C ASN A 91 -4.46 3.44 -26.70
N LYS A 92 -4.09 4.37 -25.82
CA LYS A 92 -2.72 4.87 -25.73
C LYS A 92 -1.92 4.00 -24.77
N VAL A 93 -0.73 3.60 -25.23
CA VAL A 93 0.23 2.86 -24.42
C VAL A 93 1.47 3.73 -24.26
N GLU A 94 1.87 3.96 -22.99
CA GLU A 94 3.03 4.79 -22.67
C GLU A 94 3.89 4.17 -21.59
N PRO A 95 5.20 4.45 -21.57
CA PRO A 95 6.04 4.14 -20.44
C PRO A 95 5.53 4.86 -19.20
N ASN A 96 5.52 4.17 -18.07
CA ASN A 96 5.15 4.73 -16.78
C ASN A 96 6.21 4.38 -15.75
N ILE A 97 6.61 5.38 -14.99
CA ILE A 97 7.51 5.22 -13.84
C ILE A 97 6.87 5.83 -12.61
N PHE A 98 7.16 5.26 -11.46
CA PHE A 98 6.81 5.88 -10.20
C PHE A 98 7.89 5.68 -9.15
N SER A 99 7.94 6.60 -8.21
CA SER A 99 8.79 6.50 -7.04
C SER A 99 8.13 7.19 -5.84
N GLY A 100 8.51 6.78 -4.65
CA GLY A 100 8.04 7.39 -3.42
C GLY A 100 8.67 6.77 -2.20
N ILE A 101 8.45 7.41 -1.06
CA ILE A 101 8.90 6.95 0.24
C ILE A 101 7.72 6.44 1.07
N SER A 102 8.01 5.47 1.93
CA SER A 102 7.08 4.96 2.93
C SER A 102 7.80 4.88 4.26
N VAL A 103 7.21 5.48 5.27
CA VAL A 103 7.66 5.42 6.65
C VAL A 103 6.55 4.80 7.48
N ASP A 104 6.88 3.88 8.32
CA ASP A 104 5.96 3.33 9.32
C ASP A 104 6.64 3.20 10.67
N TRP A 105 5.83 3.30 11.70
CA TRP A 105 6.18 3.01 13.07
C TRP A 105 5.03 2.27 13.74
N GLU A 106 5.36 1.23 14.49
CA GLU A 106 4.38 0.48 15.26
C GLU A 106 4.95 -0.04 16.58
N ASP A 107 4.06 -0.17 17.54
CA ASP A 107 4.25 -0.96 18.75
C ASP A 107 3.10 -1.97 18.88
N ARG A 108 2.87 -2.54 20.07
CA ARG A 108 1.80 -3.53 20.25
C ARG A 108 0.39 -2.95 20.21
N GLN A 109 0.22 -1.63 20.33
CA GLN A 109 -1.08 -0.96 20.44
C GLN A 109 -1.28 0.18 19.44
N TYR A 110 -0.20 0.81 18.96
CA TYR A 110 -0.28 1.97 18.10
C TYR A 110 0.46 1.75 16.79
N PHE A 111 -0.10 2.29 15.74
CA PHE A 111 0.47 2.26 14.39
C PHE A 111 0.37 3.64 13.77
N VAL A 112 1.44 4.09 13.15
CA VAL A 112 1.46 5.31 12.34
C VAL A 112 2.23 5.03 11.06
N SER A 113 1.72 5.47 9.93
CA SER A 113 2.46 5.41 8.67
C SER A 113 2.18 6.60 7.78
N TYR A 114 3.17 6.92 6.96
CA TYR A 114 3.05 7.86 5.87
C TYR A 114 3.71 7.28 4.63
N GLN A 115 3.07 7.46 3.49
CA GLN A 115 3.67 7.15 2.19
C GLN A 115 3.29 8.18 1.16
N ASN A 116 4.19 8.42 0.23
CA ASN A 116 3.91 9.20 -0.96
C ASN A 116 4.28 8.43 -2.23
N ARG A 117 3.79 8.91 -3.35
CA ARG A 117 4.11 8.39 -4.67
C ARG A 117 4.00 9.50 -5.70
N VAL A 118 5.07 9.71 -6.44
CA VAL A 118 5.06 10.45 -7.70
C VAL A 118 4.89 9.44 -8.81
N ASN A 119 3.91 9.62 -9.67
CA ASN A 119 3.68 8.81 -10.86
C ASN A 119 3.85 9.67 -12.09
N TYR A 120 4.62 9.21 -13.04
CA TYR A 120 4.89 9.91 -14.28
C TYR A 120 4.65 9.01 -15.49
N ASN A 121 3.80 9.48 -16.36
CA ASN A 121 3.68 9.09 -17.78
C ASN A 121 3.37 10.35 -18.57
N SER A 122 3.68 10.35 -19.88
CA SER A 122 3.74 11.62 -20.61
C SER A 122 2.38 12.28 -20.82
N SER A 123 1.32 11.54 -21.02
CA SER A 123 0.02 12.13 -21.36
C SER A 123 -1.21 11.50 -20.70
N ILE A 124 -1.08 10.32 -20.07
CA ILE A 124 -2.23 9.63 -19.49
C ILE A 124 -2.59 10.22 -18.13
N ASP A 125 -1.70 10.12 -17.12
CA ASP A 125 -1.97 10.60 -15.78
C ASP A 125 -0.71 10.77 -14.92
N THR A 126 -0.15 11.95 -14.89
CA THR A 126 0.94 12.30 -13.97
C THR A 126 0.35 12.89 -12.70
N PHE A 127 0.67 12.32 -11.53
CA PHE A 127 0.12 12.73 -10.25
C PHE A 127 1.10 12.55 -9.09
N PHE A 128 0.80 13.26 -8.01
CA PHE A 128 1.39 13.05 -6.68
C PHE A 128 0.30 12.58 -5.72
N LEU A 129 0.57 11.46 -5.05
CA LEU A 129 -0.33 10.84 -4.07
C LEU A 129 0.35 10.80 -2.72
N GLN A 130 -0.39 11.16 -1.68
CA GLN A 130 0.02 11.06 -0.28
C GLN A 130 -1.01 10.26 0.49
N LYS A 131 -0.54 9.44 1.43
CA LYS A 131 -1.39 8.62 2.28
C LYS A 131 -0.77 8.55 3.67
N ALA A 132 -1.57 8.87 4.67
CA ALA A 132 -1.23 8.71 6.08
C ALA A 132 -2.21 7.75 6.74
N ARG A 133 -1.73 6.97 7.70
CA ARG A 133 -2.56 6.08 8.53
C ARG A 133 -2.18 6.21 9.98
N ILE A 134 -3.18 6.18 10.84
CA ILE A 134 -3.03 5.98 12.28
C ILE A 134 -3.89 4.79 12.69
N GLY A 135 -3.45 4.03 13.67
CA GLY A 135 -4.16 2.85 14.15
C GLY A 135 -3.98 2.60 15.62
N PHE A 136 -4.96 1.96 16.19
CA PHE A 136 -5.00 1.54 17.59
C PHE A 136 -5.51 0.11 17.70
N ALA A 137 -4.80 -0.74 18.44
CA ALA A 137 -5.23 -2.09 18.77
C ALA A 137 -5.99 -2.07 20.12
N PRO A 138 -7.29 -2.39 20.13
CA PRO A 138 -8.08 -2.36 21.36
C PRO A 138 -7.65 -3.41 22.39
N TYR A 139 -6.92 -4.43 21.95
CA TYR A 139 -6.33 -5.45 22.82
C TYR A 139 -4.98 -5.90 22.27
N VAL A 140 -4.16 -6.44 23.15
CA VAL A 140 -2.86 -7.02 22.82
C VAL A 140 -3.02 -8.54 22.80
N GLY A 141 -2.96 -9.14 21.61
CA GLY A 141 -2.98 -10.58 21.43
C GLY A 141 -1.58 -11.20 21.47
N ASP A 142 -1.51 -12.50 21.71
CA ASP A 142 -0.27 -13.26 21.61
C ASP A 142 -0.01 -13.73 20.17
N TYR A 143 1.19 -14.29 19.95
CA TYR A 143 1.54 -14.79 18.62
C TYR A 143 0.58 -15.91 18.19
N GLY A 144 -0.01 -15.77 16.99
CA GLY A 144 -0.98 -16.72 16.45
C GLY A 144 -2.43 -16.41 16.76
N ASP A 145 -2.68 -15.43 17.64
CA ASP A 145 -4.04 -14.95 17.90
C ASP A 145 -4.59 -14.14 16.73
N PHE A 146 -5.87 -13.91 16.78
CA PHE A 146 -6.55 -12.98 15.89
C PHE A 146 -6.33 -11.55 16.40
N HIS A 147 -5.73 -10.70 15.55
CA HIS A 147 -5.45 -9.31 15.88
C HIS A 147 -6.39 -8.39 15.12
N THR A 148 -6.88 -7.37 15.82
CA THR A 148 -7.76 -6.35 15.24
C THR A 148 -7.19 -4.96 15.53
N TRP A 149 -7.20 -4.10 14.51
CA TRP A 149 -6.81 -2.71 14.61
C TRP A 149 -7.94 -1.82 14.09
N VAL A 150 -8.27 -0.80 14.85
CA VAL A 150 -9.12 0.31 14.41
C VAL A 150 -8.20 1.38 13.84
N MET A 151 -8.43 1.78 12.60
CA MET A 151 -7.52 2.68 11.89
C MET A 151 -8.27 3.78 11.17
N LEU A 152 -7.59 4.88 10.96
CA LEU A 152 -8.01 5.96 10.07
C LEU A 152 -6.94 6.16 8.99
N GLN A 153 -7.37 6.12 7.73
CA GLN A 153 -6.55 6.48 6.60
C GLN A 153 -6.98 7.84 6.06
N VAL A 154 -6.00 8.67 5.74
CA VAL A 154 -6.19 9.94 5.03
C VAL A 154 -5.36 9.89 3.76
N GLU A 155 -5.99 10.13 2.62
CA GLU A 155 -5.35 10.12 1.31
C GLU A 155 -5.63 11.41 0.56
N SER A 156 -4.60 11.94 -0.11
CA SER A 156 -4.70 13.09 -1.00
C SER A 156 -3.97 12.80 -2.30
N MET A 157 -4.59 13.17 -3.42
CA MET A 157 -4.00 13.01 -4.75
C MET A 157 -4.20 14.28 -5.57
N THR A 158 -3.15 14.74 -6.24
CA THR A 158 -3.23 15.89 -7.16
C THR A 158 -4.11 15.57 -8.37
N LYS A 159 -4.70 16.61 -8.98
CA LYS A 159 -5.57 16.50 -10.16
C LYS A 159 -6.85 15.69 -9.96
N THR A 160 -7.27 15.49 -8.72
CA THR A 160 -8.55 14.87 -8.38
C THR A 160 -9.52 15.92 -7.86
N LYS A 161 -10.81 15.80 -8.18
CA LYS A 161 -11.87 16.67 -7.63
C LYS A 161 -11.97 16.55 -6.12
N ASN A 162 -11.77 15.36 -5.60
CA ASN A 162 -11.79 15.04 -4.17
C ASN A 162 -10.39 15.21 -3.59
N LYS A 163 -10.13 16.35 -2.98
CA LYS A 163 -8.80 16.71 -2.48
C LYS A 163 -8.32 15.83 -1.35
N ILE A 164 -9.23 15.40 -0.45
CA ILE A 164 -8.90 14.59 0.73
C ILE A 164 -9.95 13.49 0.90
N ILE A 165 -9.49 12.27 1.07
CA ILE A 165 -10.30 11.09 1.31
C ILE A 165 -9.98 10.56 2.71
N TYR A 166 -10.99 10.48 3.56
CA TYR A 166 -10.92 9.87 4.88
C TYR A 166 -11.54 8.48 4.83
N THR A 167 -10.85 7.50 5.38
CA THR A 167 -11.31 6.12 5.41
C THR A 167 -11.10 5.55 6.81
N PRO A 168 -12.10 5.60 7.69
CA PRO A 168 -12.14 4.72 8.85
C PRO A 168 -12.13 3.26 8.38
N MET A 169 -11.32 2.43 9.03
CA MET A 169 -11.10 1.06 8.61
C MET A 169 -10.78 0.13 9.77
N LEU A 170 -11.06 -1.13 9.58
CA LEU A 170 -10.63 -2.22 10.44
C LEU A 170 -9.56 -3.03 9.70
N ARG A 171 -8.46 -3.29 10.37
CA ARG A 171 -7.43 -4.25 9.95
C ARG A 171 -7.50 -5.46 10.85
N MET A 172 -7.56 -6.61 10.23
CA MET A 172 -7.60 -7.90 10.91
C MET A 172 -6.49 -8.78 10.35
N PHE A 173 -5.75 -9.44 11.22
CA PHE A 173 -4.77 -10.40 10.78
C PHE A 173 -4.66 -11.60 11.71
N LYS A 174 -4.33 -12.73 11.13
CA LYS A 174 -4.02 -13.97 11.83
C LYS A 174 -2.96 -14.74 11.04
N GLY A 175 -1.82 -14.96 11.67
CA GLY A 175 -0.69 -15.64 11.01
C GLY A 175 -0.24 -14.89 9.74
N ASP A 176 -0.38 -15.53 8.61
CA ASP A 176 0.06 -15.06 7.28
C ASP A 176 -1.02 -14.31 6.48
N LEU A 177 -2.23 -14.23 7.03
CA LEU A 177 -3.37 -13.55 6.41
C LEU A 177 -3.63 -12.20 7.04
N LEU A 178 -3.82 -11.18 6.21
CA LEU A 178 -4.26 -9.84 6.61
C LEU A 178 -5.42 -9.39 5.72
N ALA A 179 -6.48 -8.89 6.34
CA ALA A 179 -7.60 -8.26 5.66
C ALA A 179 -7.86 -6.87 6.24
N GLU A 180 -8.20 -5.93 5.38
CA GLU A 180 -8.63 -4.59 5.76
C GLU A 180 -9.97 -4.29 5.10
N VAL A 181 -10.88 -3.70 5.86
CA VAL A 181 -12.16 -3.20 5.37
C VAL A 181 -12.37 -1.78 5.84
N GLY A 182 -12.88 -0.93 4.99
CA GLY A 182 -13.14 0.47 5.33
C GLY A 182 -14.21 1.09 4.45
N LEU A 183 -14.70 2.24 4.88
CA LEU A 183 -15.67 3.04 4.15
C LEU A 183 -15.14 4.46 4.04
N THR A 184 -15.05 4.97 2.81
CA THR A 184 -14.59 6.34 2.58
C THR A 184 -15.67 7.35 2.92
N ASN A 185 -15.27 8.61 3.15
CA ASN A 185 -16.20 9.73 3.30
C ASN A 185 -17.07 9.99 2.05
N TYR A 186 -16.75 9.35 0.92
CA TYR A 186 -17.55 9.37 -0.32
C TYR A 186 -18.42 8.12 -0.50
N LYS A 187 -18.58 7.31 0.57
CA LYS A 187 -19.38 6.07 0.59
C LYS A 187 -18.86 4.97 -0.35
N ASP A 188 -17.60 5.04 -0.75
CA ASP A 188 -16.94 3.94 -1.46
C ASP A 188 -16.36 2.94 -0.46
N PHE A 189 -16.49 1.68 -0.78
CA PHE A 189 -15.98 0.59 0.03
C PHE A 189 -14.50 0.35 -0.28
N MET A 190 -13.69 0.19 0.77
CA MET A 190 -12.29 -0.21 0.67
C MET A 190 -12.13 -1.63 1.20
N PHE A 191 -11.44 -2.46 0.44
CA PHE A 191 -11.09 -3.82 0.83
C PHE A 191 -9.68 -4.16 0.38
N ASN A 192 -8.84 -4.59 1.32
CA ASN A 192 -7.50 -5.05 1.04
C ASN A 192 -7.30 -6.45 1.61
N PHE A 193 -6.57 -7.28 0.88
CA PHE A 193 -6.23 -8.63 1.29
C PHE A 193 -4.76 -8.90 1.01
N ILE A 194 -4.06 -9.50 1.97
CA ILE A 194 -2.65 -9.87 1.87
C ILE A 194 -2.46 -11.30 2.37
N LYS A 195 -1.85 -12.11 1.54
CA LYS A 195 -1.38 -13.47 1.89
C LYS A 195 0.13 -13.52 1.74
N ARG A 196 0.79 -14.12 2.72
CA ARG A 196 2.23 -14.34 2.76
C ARG A 196 2.55 -15.83 2.73
N PHE A 197 3.69 -16.18 2.12
CA PHE A 197 4.14 -17.56 1.96
C PHE A 197 5.61 -17.73 2.33
#